data_f2c0fecff3bd80919f9fdf71ac6062ac
#
_entry.id   f2c0fecff3bd80919f9fdf71ac6062ac
#
_cell.length_a   1.000
_cell.length_b   1.000
_cell.length_c   1.000
_cell.angle_alpha   90.00
_cell.angle_beta   90.00
_cell.angle_gamma   90.00
#
_symmetry.space_group_name_H-M   'P 1'
#
loop_
_entity.id
_entity.type
_entity.pdbx_description
1 polymer ?
#
loop_
_entity_poly.entity_id
_entity_poly.type
_entity_poly.pdbx_seq_one_letter_code
_entity_poly.pdbx_strand_id
1 'polypeptide(L)'
;MEELFRPRPKSFLSLPRPIAVYAGRLAIEKNVDAFLEMPWPGSKLVIGDGPERPRLERRFAAATFVGYRYGEDLAAHLAAADVLVFPSRTDTFGLVNLEAMACGVPVAAYPVTGPIDVVRDGVTGALDEDLGRAARRALGADPNDCREQALRSAWEACARQFNSHLVECSAAPSPQAVRRGTRVKRSERALP
;
A
#
# COMPACT_ATOMS: atom_id res chain seq x y z
N MET A 1 -11.46 6.70 -0.87
CA MET A 1 -10.75 5.71 -1.70
C MET A 1 -11.70 5.06 -2.71
N GLU A 2 -12.84 4.57 -2.29
CA GLU A 2 -13.79 3.76 -3.08
C GLU A 2 -14.36 4.45 -4.33
N GLU A 3 -14.64 5.74 -4.26
CA GLU A 3 -15.17 6.51 -5.39
C GLU A 3 -14.11 6.80 -6.44
N LEU A 4 -12.87 7.05 -6.03
CA LEU A 4 -11.77 7.40 -6.89
C LEU A 4 -11.16 6.17 -7.57
N PHE A 5 -10.73 5.18 -6.74
CA PHE A 5 -10.13 3.94 -7.22
C PHE A 5 -11.22 2.88 -7.37
N ARG A 6 -11.61 2.63 -8.62
CA ARG A 6 -12.66 1.68 -9.00
C ARG A 6 -12.37 1.07 -10.37
N PRO A 7 -12.94 -0.10 -10.67
CA PRO A 7 -12.82 -0.68 -12.00
C PRO A 7 -13.28 0.28 -13.09
N ARG A 8 -12.53 0.35 -14.18
CA ARG A 8 -12.79 1.20 -15.35
C ARG A 8 -12.51 0.42 -16.63
N PRO A 9 -13.01 0.92 -17.80
CA PRO A 9 -12.69 0.30 -19.06
C PRO A 9 -11.17 0.23 -19.30
N LYS A 10 -10.68 -0.95 -19.66
CA LYS A 10 -9.25 -1.17 -19.92
C LYS A 10 -8.76 -0.54 -21.23
N SER A 11 -9.67 -0.01 -22.06
CA SER A 11 -9.38 0.70 -23.30
C SER A 11 -8.75 2.08 -23.12
N PHE A 12 -8.63 2.56 -21.87
CA PHE A 12 -7.95 3.83 -21.56
C PHE A 12 -6.48 3.85 -22.05
N LEU A 13 -5.79 2.69 -22.00
CA LEU A 13 -4.42 2.57 -22.50
C LEU A 13 -4.38 1.74 -23.79
N SER A 14 -3.80 2.31 -24.85
CA SER A 14 -3.57 1.63 -26.13
C SER A 14 -2.17 1.00 -26.16
N LEU A 15 -1.89 0.11 -25.20
CA LEU A 15 -0.62 -0.61 -25.09
C LEU A 15 -0.84 -2.12 -25.30
N PRO A 16 0.13 -2.85 -25.88
CA PRO A 16 0.09 -4.31 -25.98
C PRO A 16 -0.13 -4.96 -24.62
N ARG A 17 -1.07 -5.90 -24.54
CA ARG A 17 -1.41 -6.60 -23.30
C ARG A 17 -0.65 -7.93 -23.18
N PRO A 18 -0.47 -8.44 -21.94
CA PRO A 18 -0.91 -7.86 -20.67
C PRO A 18 -0.05 -6.66 -20.25
N ILE A 19 -0.66 -5.64 -19.61
CA ILE A 19 0.03 -4.45 -19.14
C ILE A 19 0.42 -4.64 -17.67
N ALA A 20 1.72 -4.72 -17.39
CA ALA A 20 2.27 -4.65 -16.04
C ALA A 20 2.55 -3.18 -15.69
N VAL A 21 2.04 -2.70 -14.56
CA VAL A 21 2.24 -1.33 -14.10
C VAL A 21 3.06 -1.28 -12.82
N TYR A 22 3.97 -0.32 -12.75
CA TYR A 22 4.58 0.18 -11.53
C TYR A 22 4.05 1.59 -11.26
N ALA A 23 3.73 1.91 -10.01
CA ALA A 23 3.37 3.27 -9.63
C ALA A 23 4.03 3.65 -8.29
N GLY A 24 4.82 4.73 -8.32
CA GLY A 24 5.57 5.20 -7.15
C GLY A 24 6.77 6.06 -7.51
N ARG A 25 7.50 6.49 -6.47
CA ARG A 25 8.73 7.26 -6.63
C ARG A 25 9.82 6.44 -7.32
N LEU A 26 10.52 7.03 -8.30
CA LEU A 26 11.63 6.39 -9.00
C LEU A 26 12.93 6.66 -8.24
N ALA A 27 13.23 5.79 -7.27
CA ALA A 27 14.39 5.85 -6.40
C ALA A 27 14.97 4.45 -6.16
N ILE A 28 16.21 4.38 -5.75
CA ILE A 28 16.98 3.12 -5.64
C ILE A 28 16.27 2.13 -4.72
N GLU A 29 15.77 2.59 -3.56
CA GLU A 29 15.10 1.76 -2.57
C GLU A 29 13.78 1.15 -3.08
N LYS A 30 13.20 1.70 -4.15
CA LYS A 30 12.00 1.17 -4.79
C LYS A 30 12.25 0.02 -5.75
N ASN A 31 13.53 -0.26 -6.05
CA ASN A 31 13.96 -1.42 -6.83
C ASN A 31 13.26 -1.56 -8.19
N VAL A 32 13.04 -0.42 -8.86
CA VAL A 32 12.30 -0.37 -10.15
C VAL A 32 13.02 -1.15 -11.25
N ASP A 33 14.34 -1.28 -11.15
CA ASP A 33 15.13 -2.13 -12.05
C ASP A 33 14.60 -3.57 -12.10
N ALA A 34 14.29 -4.17 -10.94
CA ALA A 34 13.77 -5.55 -10.90
C ALA A 34 12.43 -5.71 -11.65
N PHE A 35 11.56 -4.71 -11.59
CA PHE A 35 10.34 -4.66 -12.42
C PHE A 35 10.66 -4.56 -13.90
N LEU A 36 11.60 -3.68 -14.25
CA LEU A 36 11.94 -3.43 -15.65
C LEU A 36 12.77 -4.55 -16.28
N GLU A 37 13.55 -5.29 -15.49
CA GLU A 37 14.34 -6.44 -15.94
C GLU A 37 13.51 -7.72 -16.07
N MET A 38 12.44 -7.89 -15.29
CA MET A 38 11.67 -9.13 -15.33
C MET A 38 11.17 -9.45 -16.76
N PRO A 39 11.22 -10.71 -17.22
CA PRO A 39 10.62 -11.10 -18.50
C PRO A 39 9.09 -10.91 -18.47
N TRP A 40 8.58 -10.15 -19.44
CA TRP A 40 7.15 -9.86 -19.58
C TRP A 40 6.69 -9.88 -21.03
N PRO A 41 5.59 -10.58 -21.38
CA PRO A 41 5.17 -10.75 -22.77
C PRO A 41 4.45 -9.53 -23.37
N GLY A 42 4.02 -8.60 -22.52
CA GLY A 42 3.26 -7.39 -22.93
C GLY A 42 4.01 -6.11 -22.59
N SER A 43 3.28 -5.07 -22.23
CA SER A 43 3.82 -3.75 -21.96
C SER A 43 4.17 -3.55 -20.48
N LYS A 44 5.22 -2.78 -20.23
CA LYS A 44 5.57 -2.25 -18.91
C LYS A 44 5.27 -0.76 -18.85
N LEU A 45 4.43 -0.37 -17.91
CA LEU A 45 4.04 1.02 -17.65
C LEU A 45 4.62 1.49 -16.33
N VAL A 46 5.31 2.62 -16.35
CA VAL A 46 5.91 3.26 -15.16
C VAL A 46 5.19 4.58 -14.90
N ILE A 47 4.52 4.66 -13.75
CA ILE A 47 3.85 5.86 -13.26
C ILE A 47 4.65 6.43 -12.10
N GLY A 48 5.07 7.67 -12.20
CA GLY A 48 5.84 8.36 -11.17
C GLY A 48 7.07 9.05 -11.70
N ASP A 49 7.81 9.65 -10.78
CA ASP A 49 9.03 10.38 -11.07
C ASP A 49 10.05 10.21 -9.94
N GLY A 50 11.27 10.65 -10.17
CA GLY A 50 12.31 10.60 -9.15
C GLY A 50 13.72 10.65 -9.73
N PRO A 51 14.73 10.65 -8.86
CA PRO A 51 16.12 10.81 -9.29
C PRO A 51 16.61 9.73 -10.27
N GLU A 52 16.04 8.54 -10.22
CA GLU A 52 16.41 7.43 -11.08
C GLU A 52 15.77 7.48 -12.47
N ARG A 53 14.78 8.32 -12.71
CA ARG A 53 14.06 8.36 -13.99
C ARG A 53 14.94 8.49 -15.22
N PRO A 54 15.90 9.44 -15.28
CA PRO A 54 16.72 9.59 -16.50
C PRO A 54 17.60 8.36 -16.80
N ARG A 55 18.03 7.64 -15.75
CA ARG A 55 18.80 6.40 -15.90
C ARG A 55 17.90 5.27 -16.39
N LEU A 56 16.72 5.12 -15.78
CA LEU A 56 15.77 4.06 -16.12
C LEU A 56 15.24 4.20 -17.54
N GLU A 57 14.86 5.41 -17.99
CA GLU A 57 14.40 5.66 -19.35
C GLU A 57 15.48 5.34 -20.41
N ARG A 58 16.75 5.69 -20.15
CA ARG A 58 17.85 5.34 -21.06
C ARG A 58 18.08 3.84 -21.13
N ARG A 59 18.01 3.13 -20.00
CA ARG A 59 18.29 1.69 -19.92
C ARG A 59 17.15 0.83 -20.45
N PHE A 60 15.91 1.26 -20.26
CA PHE A 60 14.69 0.48 -20.56
C PHE A 60 13.77 1.22 -21.52
N ALA A 61 14.30 1.59 -22.69
CA ALA A 61 13.58 2.37 -23.70
C ALA A 61 12.30 1.71 -24.24
N ALA A 62 12.11 0.39 -24.04
CA ALA A 62 10.90 -0.32 -24.40
C ALA A 62 9.75 -0.14 -23.36
N ALA A 63 10.03 0.37 -22.17
CA ALA A 63 9.02 0.66 -21.17
C ALA A 63 8.40 2.05 -21.41
N THR A 64 7.13 2.19 -21.03
CA THR A 64 6.41 3.46 -21.15
C THR A 64 6.45 4.21 -19.84
N PHE A 65 7.07 5.40 -19.82
CA PHE A 65 7.14 6.27 -18.65
C PHE A 65 6.17 7.44 -18.84
N VAL A 66 5.20 7.58 -17.93
CA VAL A 66 4.16 8.62 -18.04
C VAL A 66 4.33 9.76 -17.03
N GLY A 67 5.35 9.68 -16.15
CA GLY A 67 5.57 10.68 -15.10
C GLY A 67 4.55 10.57 -13.97
N TYR A 68 4.51 11.59 -13.09
CA TYR A 68 3.52 11.63 -12.00
C TYR A 68 2.10 11.70 -12.53
N ARG A 69 1.22 10.93 -11.87
CA ARG A 69 -0.23 10.97 -12.07
C ARG A 69 -0.91 11.06 -10.71
N TYR A 70 -2.05 11.74 -10.65
CA TYR A 70 -2.78 11.98 -9.40
C TYR A 70 -4.28 11.82 -9.63
N GLY A 71 -5.01 11.58 -8.53
CA GLY A 71 -6.47 11.55 -8.55
C GLY A 71 -7.04 10.64 -9.63
N GLU A 72 -7.97 11.16 -10.42
CA GLU A 72 -8.66 10.43 -11.48
C GLU A 72 -7.72 9.89 -12.58
N ASP A 73 -6.65 10.62 -12.91
CA ASP A 73 -5.68 10.20 -13.91
C ASP A 73 -4.86 9.00 -13.44
N LEU A 74 -4.40 8.99 -12.18
CA LEU A 74 -3.75 7.82 -11.57
C LEU A 74 -4.70 6.62 -11.54
N ALA A 75 -5.94 6.83 -11.08
CA ALA A 75 -6.93 5.77 -10.98
C ALA A 75 -7.26 5.16 -12.35
N ALA A 76 -7.34 5.99 -13.42
CA ALA A 76 -7.56 5.51 -14.77
C ALA A 76 -6.40 4.67 -15.31
N HIS A 77 -5.17 5.09 -15.06
CA HIS A 77 -3.98 4.33 -15.45
C HIS A 77 -3.89 2.99 -14.71
N LEU A 78 -4.12 2.99 -13.38
CA LEU A 78 -4.12 1.75 -12.59
C LEU A 78 -5.20 0.79 -13.07
N ALA A 79 -6.45 1.27 -13.21
CA ALA A 79 -7.58 0.44 -13.65
C ALA A 79 -7.40 -0.16 -15.04
N ALA A 80 -6.63 0.51 -15.93
CA ALA A 80 -6.34 0.02 -17.26
C ALA A 80 -5.26 -1.09 -17.31
N ALA A 81 -4.47 -1.24 -16.26
CA ALA A 81 -3.44 -2.28 -16.18
C ALA A 81 -4.04 -3.67 -15.91
N ASP A 82 -3.24 -4.73 -16.14
CA ASP A 82 -3.60 -6.11 -15.88
C ASP A 82 -3.02 -6.63 -14.56
N VAL A 83 -1.88 -6.09 -14.14
CA VAL A 83 -1.23 -6.39 -12.87
C VAL A 83 -0.42 -5.20 -12.39
N LEU A 84 -0.53 -4.87 -11.09
CA LEU A 84 0.44 -4.00 -10.42
C LEU A 84 1.63 -4.84 -9.99
N VAL A 85 2.83 -4.40 -10.33
CA VAL A 85 4.07 -5.02 -9.85
C VAL A 85 4.71 -4.10 -8.82
N PHE A 86 4.88 -4.60 -7.60
CA PHE A 86 5.43 -3.88 -6.48
C PHE A 86 6.80 -4.46 -6.10
N PRO A 87 7.89 -3.92 -6.67
CA PRO A 87 9.23 -4.51 -6.56
C PRO A 87 10.00 -4.08 -5.29
N SER A 88 9.42 -3.22 -4.45
CA SER A 88 10.08 -2.75 -3.23
C SER A 88 10.21 -3.87 -2.21
N ARG A 89 11.36 -3.90 -1.51
CA ARG A 89 11.62 -4.82 -0.38
C ARG A 89 11.60 -4.12 0.98
N THR A 90 11.45 -2.80 1.00
CA THR A 90 11.63 -1.98 2.21
C THR A 90 10.43 -1.12 2.58
N ASP A 91 9.35 -1.18 1.80
CA ASP A 91 8.12 -0.46 2.11
C ASP A 91 7.38 -1.08 3.29
N THR A 92 6.82 -0.24 4.15
CA THR A 92 6.10 -0.69 5.35
C THR A 92 4.68 -1.15 5.07
N PHE A 93 4.02 -0.60 4.05
CA PHE A 93 2.62 -0.93 3.74
C PHE A 93 2.32 -0.93 2.23
N GLY A 94 2.67 0.15 1.51
CA GLY A 94 2.44 0.28 0.06
C GLY A 94 0.98 0.56 -0.28
N LEU A 95 0.49 1.77 0.01
CA LEU A 95 -0.90 2.19 -0.29
C LEU A 95 -1.32 1.92 -1.74
N VAL A 96 -0.39 2.02 -2.68
CA VAL A 96 -0.65 1.74 -4.11
C VAL A 96 -1.14 0.32 -4.36
N ASN A 97 -0.80 -0.64 -3.49
CA ASN A 97 -1.32 -2.01 -3.58
C ASN A 97 -2.84 -2.01 -3.36
N LEU A 98 -3.32 -1.28 -2.35
CA LEU A 98 -4.76 -1.12 -2.09
C LEU A 98 -5.46 -0.31 -3.19
N GLU A 99 -4.81 0.73 -3.72
CA GLU A 99 -5.35 1.55 -4.82
C GLU A 99 -5.53 0.71 -6.10
N ALA A 100 -4.55 -0.12 -6.45
CA ALA A 100 -4.65 -1.04 -7.57
C ALA A 100 -5.74 -2.10 -7.36
N MET A 101 -5.76 -2.75 -6.19
CA MET A 101 -6.79 -3.73 -5.86
C MET A 101 -8.19 -3.11 -5.83
N ALA A 102 -8.37 -1.87 -5.37
CA ALA A 102 -9.63 -1.15 -5.44
C ALA A 102 -10.10 -0.93 -6.89
N CYS A 103 -9.17 -0.80 -7.83
CA CYS A 103 -9.43 -0.78 -9.27
C CYS A 103 -9.71 -2.18 -9.87
N GLY A 104 -9.68 -3.25 -9.07
CA GLY A 104 -9.81 -4.62 -9.54
C GLY A 104 -8.52 -5.15 -10.20
N VAL A 105 -7.37 -4.56 -9.89
CA VAL A 105 -6.08 -4.95 -10.47
C VAL A 105 -5.26 -5.72 -9.42
N PRO A 106 -4.89 -6.98 -9.71
CA PRO A 106 -4.13 -7.81 -8.79
C PRO A 106 -2.69 -7.30 -8.61
N VAL A 107 -2.09 -7.69 -7.49
CA VAL A 107 -0.74 -7.27 -7.11
C VAL A 107 0.25 -8.43 -7.19
N ALA A 108 1.42 -8.16 -7.77
CA ALA A 108 2.57 -9.05 -7.74
C ALA A 108 3.69 -8.39 -6.93
N ALA A 109 4.19 -9.07 -5.91
CA ALA A 109 5.20 -8.51 -5.03
C ALA A 109 6.15 -9.58 -4.47
N TYR A 110 7.22 -9.13 -3.84
CA TYR A 110 8.05 -10.00 -2.99
C TYR A 110 7.32 -10.34 -1.68
N PRO A 111 7.58 -11.53 -1.08
CA PRO A 111 6.99 -11.94 0.20
C PRO A 111 7.70 -11.24 1.38
N VAL A 112 7.63 -9.93 1.44
CA VAL A 112 8.26 -9.09 2.48
C VAL A 112 7.20 -8.29 3.24
N THR A 113 7.59 -7.71 4.39
CA THR A 113 6.73 -6.80 5.18
C THR A 113 6.08 -5.74 4.29
N GLY A 114 4.82 -5.46 4.54
CA GLY A 114 3.96 -4.62 3.72
C GLY A 114 3.13 -5.45 2.75
N PRO A 115 3.69 -5.99 1.66
CA PRO A 115 2.93 -6.86 0.75
C PRO A 115 2.27 -8.07 1.42
N ILE A 116 2.94 -8.76 2.36
CA ILE A 116 2.36 -9.93 3.07
C ILE A 116 1.12 -9.60 3.90
N ASP A 117 0.99 -8.34 4.33
CA ASP A 117 -0.14 -7.89 5.16
C ASP A 117 -1.34 -7.43 4.31
N VAL A 118 -1.11 -7.15 3.03
CA VAL A 118 -2.08 -6.53 2.12
C VAL A 118 -2.57 -7.51 1.05
N VAL A 119 -1.64 -8.30 0.49
CA VAL A 119 -1.91 -9.21 -0.64
C VAL A 119 -2.22 -10.61 -0.12
N ARG A 120 -3.37 -11.15 -0.48
CA ARG A 120 -3.72 -12.56 -0.23
C ARG A 120 -3.19 -13.40 -1.39
N ASP A 121 -2.07 -14.12 -1.13
CA ASP A 121 -1.40 -14.93 -2.15
C ASP A 121 -2.36 -15.93 -2.82
N GLY A 122 -2.41 -15.93 -4.15
CA GLY A 122 -3.30 -16.77 -4.96
C GLY A 122 -4.76 -16.28 -5.03
N VAL A 123 -5.14 -15.22 -4.34
CA VAL A 123 -6.51 -14.67 -4.33
C VAL A 123 -6.55 -13.24 -4.88
N THR A 124 -5.81 -12.32 -4.29
CA THR A 124 -5.80 -10.91 -4.72
C THR A 124 -4.50 -10.52 -5.43
N GLY A 125 -3.66 -11.48 -5.66
CA GLY A 125 -2.37 -11.31 -6.30
C GLY A 125 -1.45 -12.50 -6.04
N ALA A 126 -0.14 -12.30 -6.19
CA ALA A 126 0.83 -13.33 -5.92
C ALA A 126 2.10 -12.77 -5.27
N LEU A 127 2.62 -13.53 -4.31
CA LEU A 127 3.87 -13.26 -3.62
C LEU A 127 4.91 -14.31 -4.03
N ASP A 128 6.08 -13.87 -4.50
CA ASP A 128 7.14 -14.76 -4.94
C ASP A 128 8.50 -14.03 -4.94
N GLU A 129 9.60 -14.76 -4.67
CA GLU A 129 10.95 -14.24 -4.84
C GLU A 129 11.32 -14.01 -6.31
N ASP A 130 10.67 -14.68 -7.24
CA ASP A 130 10.70 -14.38 -8.68
C ASP A 130 9.54 -13.45 -9.03
N LEU A 131 9.82 -12.17 -9.22
CA LEU A 131 8.81 -11.15 -9.50
C LEU A 131 8.05 -11.41 -10.82
N GLY A 132 8.72 -11.96 -11.83
CA GLY A 132 8.09 -12.34 -13.09
C GLY A 132 7.12 -13.52 -12.93
N ARG A 133 7.45 -14.49 -12.05
CA ARG A 133 6.53 -15.58 -11.69
C ARG A 133 5.36 -15.05 -10.89
N ALA A 134 5.60 -14.15 -9.91
CA ALA A 134 4.53 -13.50 -9.17
C ALA A 134 3.57 -12.77 -10.13
N ALA A 135 4.09 -11.97 -11.07
CA ALA A 135 3.28 -11.21 -12.02
C ALA A 135 2.41 -12.13 -12.92
N ARG A 136 2.96 -13.23 -13.40
CA ARG A 136 2.20 -14.20 -14.20
C ARG A 136 1.11 -14.91 -13.38
N ARG A 137 1.41 -15.30 -12.13
CA ARG A 137 0.42 -15.92 -11.23
C ARG A 137 -0.70 -14.95 -10.88
N ALA A 138 -0.36 -13.68 -10.63
CA ALA A 138 -1.32 -12.64 -10.27
C ALA A 138 -2.38 -12.39 -11.34
N LEU A 139 -2.08 -12.61 -12.63
CA LEU A 139 -3.07 -12.48 -13.71
C LEU A 139 -4.29 -13.41 -13.59
N GLY A 140 -4.19 -14.49 -12.79
CA GLY A 140 -5.29 -15.40 -12.53
C GLY A 140 -6.24 -14.97 -11.41
N ALA A 141 -5.97 -13.89 -10.70
CA ALA A 141 -6.81 -13.40 -9.60
C ALA A 141 -8.12 -12.78 -10.12
N ASP A 142 -9.21 -12.97 -9.35
CA ASP A 142 -10.49 -12.34 -9.66
C ASP A 142 -10.45 -10.84 -9.29
N PRO A 143 -10.78 -9.93 -10.24
CA PRO A 143 -10.86 -8.50 -9.96
C PRO A 143 -11.83 -8.12 -8.83
N ASN A 144 -12.90 -8.90 -8.62
CA ASN A 144 -13.86 -8.66 -7.54
C ASN A 144 -13.25 -8.98 -6.18
N ASP A 145 -12.49 -10.08 -6.06
CA ASP A 145 -11.76 -10.42 -4.83
C ASP A 145 -10.72 -9.36 -4.49
N CYS A 146 -10.01 -8.84 -5.50
CA CYS A 146 -9.08 -7.73 -5.32
C CYS A 146 -9.79 -6.50 -4.73
N ARG A 147 -10.90 -6.10 -5.34
CA ARG A 147 -11.67 -4.94 -4.88
C ARG A 147 -12.23 -5.15 -3.48
N GLU A 148 -12.84 -6.29 -3.20
CA GLU A 148 -13.38 -6.60 -1.87
C GLU A 148 -12.30 -6.50 -0.79
N GLN A 149 -11.11 -7.04 -1.02
CA GLN A 149 -9.99 -6.95 -0.09
C GLN A 149 -9.58 -5.48 0.15
N ALA A 150 -9.49 -4.67 -0.91
CA ALA A 150 -9.14 -3.25 -0.77
C ALA A 150 -10.17 -2.48 0.06
N LEU A 151 -11.47 -2.76 -0.14
CA LEU A 151 -12.55 -2.11 0.59
C LEU A 151 -12.55 -2.46 2.09
N ARG A 152 -12.11 -3.66 2.47
CA ARG A 152 -11.93 -4.04 3.89
C ARG A 152 -10.83 -3.22 4.58
N SER A 153 -9.90 -2.66 3.82
CA SER A 153 -8.80 -1.80 4.30
C SER A 153 -9.07 -0.30 4.04
N ALA A 154 -10.31 0.06 3.69
CA ALA A 154 -10.71 1.46 3.51
C ALA A 154 -10.65 2.24 4.84
N TRP A 155 -10.49 3.55 4.76
CA TRP A 155 -10.34 4.43 5.94
C TRP A 155 -11.47 4.26 6.96
N GLU A 156 -12.71 4.09 6.50
CA GLU A 156 -13.87 3.88 7.36
C GLU A 156 -13.78 2.55 8.13
N ALA A 157 -13.26 1.50 7.51
CA ALA A 157 -13.03 0.21 8.15
C ALA A 157 -11.91 0.32 9.20
N CYS A 158 -10.80 0.95 8.83
CA CYS A 158 -9.68 1.21 9.75
C CYS A 158 -10.12 2.08 10.94
N ALA A 159 -10.91 3.14 10.71
CA ALA A 159 -11.43 4.00 11.77
C ALA A 159 -12.37 3.25 12.72
N ARG A 160 -13.26 2.40 12.20
CA ARG A 160 -14.12 1.55 13.03
C ARG A 160 -13.30 0.59 13.90
N GLN A 161 -12.31 -0.06 13.32
CA GLN A 161 -11.43 -0.97 14.04
C GLN A 161 -10.63 -0.23 15.11
N PHE A 162 -10.06 0.92 14.80
CA PHE A 162 -9.35 1.76 15.76
C PHE A 162 -10.26 2.13 16.94
N ASN A 163 -11.47 2.65 16.65
CA ASN A 163 -12.41 3.04 17.69
C ASN A 163 -12.83 1.86 18.58
N SER A 164 -12.93 0.65 18.02
CA SER A 164 -13.29 -0.54 18.80
C SER A 164 -12.21 -0.97 19.82
N HIS A 165 -10.97 -0.51 19.61
CA HIS A 165 -9.85 -0.79 20.50
C HIS A 165 -9.60 0.33 21.52
N LEU A 166 -10.32 1.46 21.45
CA LEU A 166 -10.20 2.53 22.43
C LEU A 166 -10.87 2.08 23.74
N VAL A 167 -10.11 2.19 24.83
CA VAL A 167 -10.61 1.99 26.19
C VAL A 167 -10.87 3.37 26.80
N GLU A 168 -12.07 3.57 27.38
CA GLU A 168 -12.35 4.80 28.10
C GLU A 168 -11.34 4.94 29.26
N CYS A 169 -10.54 6.02 29.26
CA CYS A 169 -9.78 6.40 30.41
C CYS A 169 -10.74 6.85 31.50
N SER A 170 -10.84 6.10 32.61
CA SER A 170 -11.52 6.59 33.80
C SER A 170 -10.93 7.96 34.14
N ALA A 171 -11.78 8.97 34.29
CA ALA A 171 -11.34 10.31 34.63
C ALA A 171 -10.39 10.23 35.84
N ALA A 172 -9.22 10.81 35.71
CA ALA A 172 -8.30 10.93 36.84
C ALA A 172 -9.08 11.58 38.01
N PRO A 173 -8.93 11.10 39.27
CA PRO A 173 -9.62 11.68 40.40
C PRO A 173 -9.32 13.17 40.46
N SER A 174 -10.38 13.99 40.57
CA SER A 174 -10.24 15.45 40.54
C SER A 174 -9.25 15.89 41.62
N PRO A 175 -8.43 16.94 41.39
CA PRO A 175 -7.42 17.41 42.35
C PRO A 175 -7.96 17.79 43.73
N GLN A 176 -9.27 17.89 43.89
CA GLN A 176 -9.94 18.16 45.16
C GLN A 176 -10.01 16.95 46.12
N ALA A 177 -9.84 15.72 45.63
CA ALA A 177 -9.86 14.52 46.51
C ALA A 177 -8.56 14.31 47.31
N VAL A 178 -7.45 14.96 46.93
CA VAL A 178 -6.14 14.81 47.60
C VAL A 178 -6.00 15.71 48.85
N ARG A 179 -6.94 16.66 49.10
CA ARG A 179 -6.84 17.57 50.25
C ARG A 179 -7.53 17.11 51.52
N ARG A 180 -8.06 15.89 51.62
CA ARG A 180 -8.66 15.35 52.82
C ARG A 180 -7.99 14.04 53.23
N GLY A 181 -6.76 14.13 53.74
CA GLY A 181 -6.08 12.97 54.27
C GLY A 181 -4.81 13.32 55.03
N THR A 182 -4.94 13.28 56.34
CA THR A 182 -3.89 13.14 57.38
C THR A 182 -3.06 14.37 57.74
N ARG A 183 -3.64 15.05 58.75
CA ARG A 183 -2.87 15.83 59.71
C ARG A 183 -2.01 14.86 60.55
N VAL A 184 -0.73 14.68 60.21
CA VAL A 184 0.23 13.95 61.04
C VAL A 184 0.46 14.74 62.32
N LYS A 185 0.09 14.15 63.48
CA LYS A 185 0.46 14.66 64.81
C LYS A 185 1.98 14.53 64.94
N ARG A 186 2.69 15.64 65.02
CA ARG A 186 4.07 15.66 65.54
C ARG A 186 4.02 15.30 67.04
N SER A 187 4.55 14.19 67.40
CA SER A 187 4.89 13.88 68.79
C SER A 187 6.24 14.54 69.11
N GLU A 188 6.20 15.56 69.97
CA GLU A 188 7.40 16.04 70.67
C GLU A 188 7.95 14.93 71.51
N ARG A 189 9.14 14.46 71.24
CA ARG A 189 9.99 13.73 72.24
C ARG A 189 11.11 14.69 72.63
N ALA A 190 11.07 15.11 73.89
CA ALA A 190 12.18 15.74 74.56
C ALA A 190 13.33 14.66 74.78
N LEU A 191 14.53 15.13 74.57
CA LEU A 191 15.74 14.40 74.95
C LEU A 191 16.30 14.93 76.32
N PRO A 192 16.88 14.06 77.13
CA PRO A 192 17.54 14.52 78.36
C PRO A 192 18.88 15.21 78.10
#